data_9c8207ac6b95e4488b85915ef61d85ea
#
_entry.id   9c8207ac6b95e4488b85915ef61d85ea
#
_cell.length_a   1.000
_cell.length_b   1.000
_cell.length_c   1.000
_cell.angle_alpha   90.00
_cell.angle_beta   90.00
_cell.angle_gamma   90.00
#
_symmetry.space_group_name_H-M   'P 1'
#
loop_
_entity.id
_entity.type
_entity.pdbx_description
1 polymer ?
#
loop_
_entity_poly.entity_id
_entity_poly.type
_entity_poly.pdbx_seq_one_letter_code
_entity_poly.pdbx_strand_id
1 'polypeptide(L)'
;CIRDRDLMRTGYIRKGVNRRQQKALPKSKPYHYRSTDGIDIYVGKNAAQNDRLTGDARPNETWLHAKDMPGSHVIIRKEGEIPRQTLLEAAILAAWYSKGQNSSGVPIDYTLRRYVKKPGGAAPGMVIYTNQRTLFMTVSESDVRKIQLVEE
;
A
#
# COMPACT_ATOMS: atom_id res chain seq x y z
N CYS A 1 9.64 9.99 8.37
CA CYS A 1 10.47 9.92 7.52
C CYS A 1 11.81 10.55 7.75
N ILE A 2 12.55 10.70 6.73
CA ILE A 2 13.91 11.14 6.87
C ILE A 2 14.01 12.46 7.53
N ARG A 3 13.13 13.34 7.19
CA ARG A 3 13.18 14.65 7.71
C ARG A 3 13.00 14.69 9.19
N ASP A 4 12.12 13.91 9.71
CA ASP A 4 11.93 13.88 11.14
C ASP A 4 13.18 13.39 11.83
N ARG A 5 13.81 12.41 11.25
CA ARG A 5 14.99 11.86 11.81
C ARG A 5 16.12 12.87 11.81
N ASP A 6 16.23 13.64 10.72
CA ASP A 6 17.25 14.66 10.63
C ASP A 6 17.04 15.74 11.67
N LEU A 7 15.81 16.17 11.84
CA LEU A 7 15.53 17.16 12.84
C LEU A 7 15.91 16.69 14.22
N MET A 8 15.60 15.46 14.53
CA MET A 8 15.93 14.95 15.81
C MET A 8 17.42 14.83 16.00
N ARG A 9 18.10 14.42 14.96
CA ARG A 9 19.50 14.26 15.05
C ARG A 9 20.24 15.56 15.29
N THR A 10 19.76 16.63 14.75
CA THR A 10 20.42 17.89 14.95
C THR A 10 20.14 18.43 16.33
N GLY A 11 19.25 17.87 17.01
CA GLY A 11 18.96 18.26 18.35
C GLY A 11 18.40 19.59 18.47
N TYR A 12 18.24 20.23 17.38
CA TYR A 12 17.90 21.53 17.41
C TYR A 12 16.51 21.65 17.73
N ILE A 13 15.88 20.60 17.59
CA ILE A 13 14.64 20.53 17.92
C ILE A 13 14.33 20.92 19.25
N ARG A 14 14.91 21.55 19.88
CA ARG A 14 14.60 22.03 21.05
C ARG A 14 13.63 21.32 21.72
N LYS A 15 13.79 20.31 21.68
CA LYS A 15 13.08 19.57 22.52
C LYS A 15 11.65 19.81 22.68
N GLY A 16 11.26 20.23 23.76
CA GLY A 16 9.88 20.26 24.11
C GLY A 16 8.94 20.85 23.10
N VAL A 17 9.33 21.95 22.59
CA VAL A 17 8.46 22.64 21.65
C VAL A 17 8.22 21.83 20.39
N ASN A 18 9.29 21.36 19.83
CA ASN A 18 9.15 20.62 18.61
C ASN A 18 8.46 19.29 18.80
N ARG A 19 8.68 18.70 19.94
CA ARG A 19 8.01 17.45 20.22
C ARG A 19 6.51 17.68 20.28
N ARG A 20 6.10 18.80 20.84
CA ARG A 20 4.70 19.12 20.93
C ARG A 20 4.11 19.35 19.56
N GLN A 21 4.83 20.02 18.68
CA GLN A 21 4.35 20.25 17.34
C GLN A 21 4.20 18.93 16.58
N GLN A 22 5.15 18.04 16.76
CA GLN A 22 5.05 16.75 16.10
C GLN A 22 3.82 15.97 16.54
N LYS A 23 3.48 16.07 17.82
CA LYS A 23 2.30 15.38 18.30
C LYS A 23 1.03 16.01 17.76
N ALA A 24 1.08 17.28 17.47
CA ALA A 24 -0.11 17.98 16.99
C ALA A 24 -0.36 17.74 15.51
N LEU A 25 0.64 17.28 14.77
CA LEU A 25 0.46 17.04 13.36
C LEU A 25 -0.28 15.72 13.13
N PRO A 26 -1.26 15.72 12.26
CA PRO A 26 -1.97 14.48 11.98
C PRO A 26 -1.06 13.51 11.27
N LYS A 27 -1.21 12.24 11.56
CA LYS A 27 -0.44 11.22 10.87
C LYS A 27 -1.03 11.01 9.50
N SER A 28 -0.16 10.77 8.52
CA SER A 28 -0.59 10.43 7.20
C SER A 28 -1.29 9.07 7.21
N LYS A 29 -2.32 8.94 6.42
CA LYS A 29 -3.08 7.70 6.31
C LYS A 29 -2.93 7.12 4.91
N PRO A 30 -3.08 5.81 4.75
CA PRO A 30 -3.08 5.22 3.41
C PRO A 30 -4.22 5.79 2.57
N TYR A 31 -4.08 5.70 1.25
CA TYR A 31 -5.21 6.04 0.39
C TYR A 31 -6.32 5.03 0.64
N HIS A 32 -7.55 5.51 0.70
CA HIS A 32 -8.70 4.66 0.90
C HIS A 32 -9.61 4.77 -0.33
N TYR A 33 -9.72 3.69 -1.07
CA TYR A 33 -10.61 3.60 -2.23
C TYR A 33 -11.75 2.64 -1.93
N ARG A 34 -12.77 2.69 -2.76
CA ARG A 34 -13.89 1.74 -2.64
C ARG A 34 -14.18 1.20 -4.02
N SER A 35 -14.28 -0.12 -4.12
CA SER A 35 -14.51 -0.75 -5.41
C SER A 35 -15.95 -0.57 -5.86
N THR A 36 -16.21 -0.88 -7.13
CA THR A 36 -17.57 -0.87 -7.68
C THR A 36 -18.48 -1.78 -6.86
N ASP A 37 -17.93 -2.82 -6.26
CA ASP A 37 -18.70 -3.74 -5.44
C ASP A 37 -18.87 -3.27 -4.01
N GLY A 38 -18.44 -2.07 -3.69
CA GLY A 38 -18.59 -1.51 -2.35
C GLY A 38 -17.57 -1.99 -1.34
N ILE A 39 -16.47 -2.59 -1.79
CA ILE A 39 -15.45 -3.14 -0.91
C ILE A 39 -14.31 -2.16 -0.77
N ASP A 40 -13.84 -1.95 0.46
CA ASP A 40 -12.78 -0.98 0.71
C ASP A 40 -11.42 -1.54 0.29
N ILE A 41 -10.61 -0.67 -0.31
CA ILE A 41 -9.26 -1.00 -0.76
C ILE A 41 -8.33 0.05 -0.20
N TYR A 42 -7.23 -0.36 0.42
CA TYR A 42 -6.26 0.56 0.98
C TYR A 42 -4.93 0.44 0.25
N VAL A 43 -4.28 1.58 0.03
CA VAL A 43 -3.01 1.65 -0.70
C VAL A 43 -2.01 2.42 0.17
N GLY A 44 -0.88 1.80 0.49
CA GLY A 44 0.14 2.46 1.31
C GLY A 44 0.87 3.53 0.52
N LYS A 45 1.16 4.65 1.15
CA LYS A 45 1.83 5.77 0.51
C LYS A 45 3.34 5.74 0.62
N ASN A 46 3.86 4.97 1.54
CA ASN A 46 5.31 4.84 1.74
C ASN A 46 5.62 3.51 2.43
N ALA A 47 6.90 3.23 2.59
CA ALA A 47 7.31 1.93 3.12
C ALA A 47 6.77 1.66 4.52
N ALA A 48 6.75 2.66 5.38
CA ALA A 48 6.24 2.49 6.74
C ALA A 48 4.74 2.20 6.74
N GLN A 49 3.99 2.89 5.89
CA GLN A 49 2.56 2.62 5.76
C GLN A 49 2.30 1.24 5.17
N ASN A 50 3.13 0.83 4.19
CA ASN A 50 3.01 -0.49 3.61
C ASN A 50 3.16 -1.57 4.68
N ASP A 51 4.16 -1.44 5.53
CA ASP A 51 4.39 -2.41 6.60
C ASP A 51 3.22 -2.44 7.57
N ARG A 52 2.72 -1.27 7.96
CA ARG A 52 1.62 -1.21 8.91
C ARG A 52 0.34 -1.76 8.31
N LEU A 53 0.05 -1.37 7.07
CA LEU A 53 -1.16 -1.80 6.39
C LEU A 53 -1.18 -3.32 6.25
N THR A 54 -0.06 -3.90 5.80
CA THR A 54 0.05 -5.33 5.63
C THR A 54 0.05 -6.04 6.98
N GLY A 55 0.75 -5.48 7.96
CA GLY A 55 0.80 -6.09 9.30
C GLY A 55 -0.56 -6.15 9.97
N ASP A 56 -1.40 -5.13 9.73
CA ASP A 56 -2.72 -5.07 10.36
C ASP A 56 -3.80 -5.82 9.57
N ALA A 57 -3.50 -6.27 8.37
CA ALA A 57 -4.48 -6.97 7.54
C ALA A 57 -4.76 -8.36 8.12
N ARG A 58 -5.97 -8.84 7.89
CA ARG A 58 -6.38 -10.17 8.38
C ARG A 58 -5.82 -11.25 7.47
N PRO A 59 -5.60 -12.45 8.00
CA PRO A 59 -4.95 -13.52 7.23
C PRO A 59 -5.58 -13.84 5.88
N ASN A 60 -6.90 -13.76 5.79
CA ASN A 60 -7.60 -14.08 4.55
C ASN A 60 -7.95 -12.89 3.69
N GLU A 61 -7.42 -11.72 4.02
CA GLU A 61 -7.57 -10.55 3.13
C GLU A 61 -6.56 -10.66 2.00
N THR A 62 -6.90 -10.09 0.85
CA THR A 62 -6.04 -10.18 -0.33
C THR A 62 -5.05 -9.03 -0.34
N TRP A 63 -3.78 -9.39 -0.60
CA TRP A 63 -2.66 -8.45 -0.68
C TRP A 63 -2.17 -8.41 -2.12
N LEU A 64 -1.86 -7.22 -2.63
CA LEU A 64 -1.36 -7.07 -4.00
C LEU A 64 -0.12 -6.18 -4.00
N HIS A 65 0.75 -6.42 -4.98
CA HIS A 65 1.96 -5.62 -5.14
C HIS A 65 2.51 -5.84 -6.54
N ALA A 66 3.12 -4.81 -7.12
CA ALA A 66 3.79 -4.95 -8.41
C ALA A 66 5.00 -5.87 -8.25
N LYS A 67 5.16 -6.80 -9.19
CA LYS A 67 6.20 -7.81 -9.09
C LYS A 67 7.57 -7.23 -9.39
N ASP A 68 8.53 -7.53 -8.51
CA ASP A 68 9.94 -7.18 -8.72
C ASP A 68 10.21 -5.70 -8.99
N MET A 69 9.41 -4.82 -8.44
CA MET A 69 9.64 -3.38 -8.57
C MET A 69 9.08 -2.65 -7.36
N PRO A 70 9.56 -1.44 -7.08
CA PRO A 70 9.01 -0.66 -5.99
C PRO A 70 7.55 -0.29 -6.26
N GLY A 71 6.74 -0.34 -5.24
CA GLY A 71 5.33 0.00 -5.35
C GLY A 71 4.64 -0.07 -4.01
N SER A 72 3.37 0.29 -4.01
CA SER A 72 2.57 0.28 -2.80
C SER A 72 2.01 -1.11 -2.53
N HIS A 73 1.90 -1.43 -1.24
CA HIS A 73 1.11 -2.59 -0.85
C HIS A 73 -0.36 -2.20 -0.94
N VAL A 74 -1.18 -3.08 -1.48
CA VAL A 74 -2.61 -2.85 -1.62
C VAL A 74 -3.33 -3.95 -0.87
N ILE A 75 -4.28 -3.58 -0.03
CA ILE A 75 -5.06 -4.55 0.75
C ILE A 75 -6.53 -4.38 0.42
N ILE A 76 -7.19 -5.48 0.07
CA ILE A 76 -8.64 -5.49 -0.12
C ILE A 76 -9.23 -5.91 1.21
N ARG A 77 -10.08 -5.04 1.78
CA ARG A 77 -10.61 -5.28 3.13
C ARG A 77 -11.82 -6.20 3.09
N LYS A 78 -11.61 -7.38 2.63
CA LYS A 78 -12.61 -8.41 2.65
C LYS A 78 -11.92 -9.76 2.77
N GLU A 79 -12.31 -10.56 3.71
CA GLU A 79 -11.73 -11.89 3.87
C GLU A 79 -12.36 -12.86 2.89
N GLY A 80 -11.56 -13.78 2.41
CA GLY A 80 -12.03 -14.85 1.54
C GLY A 80 -12.12 -14.42 0.09
N GLU A 81 -13.02 -15.03 -0.63
CA GLU A 81 -13.17 -14.80 -2.05
C GLU A 81 -13.65 -13.39 -2.35
N ILE A 82 -13.12 -12.77 -3.36
CA ILE A 82 -13.50 -11.41 -3.72
C ILE A 82 -14.02 -11.37 -5.15
N PRO A 83 -14.94 -10.43 -5.43
CA PRO A 83 -15.46 -10.29 -6.80
C PRO A 83 -14.34 -9.94 -7.76
N ARG A 84 -14.44 -10.44 -8.99
CA ARG A 84 -13.43 -10.18 -9.99
C ARG A 84 -13.23 -8.69 -10.25
N GLN A 85 -14.31 -7.90 -10.25
CA GLN A 85 -14.19 -6.47 -10.49
C GLN A 85 -13.39 -5.77 -9.39
N THR A 86 -13.57 -6.17 -8.14
CA THR A 86 -12.80 -5.62 -7.04
C THR A 86 -11.33 -5.99 -7.19
N LEU A 87 -11.04 -7.23 -7.56
CA LEU A 87 -9.66 -7.65 -7.77
C LEU A 87 -9.01 -6.83 -8.88
N LEU A 88 -9.71 -6.61 -9.98
CA LEU A 88 -9.18 -5.82 -11.09
C LEU A 88 -8.94 -4.39 -10.68
N GLU A 89 -9.85 -3.79 -9.91
CA GLU A 89 -9.68 -2.41 -9.47
C GLU A 89 -8.49 -2.30 -8.50
N ALA A 90 -8.33 -3.27 -7.62
CA ALA A 90 -7.17 -3.27 -6.74
C ALA A 90 -5.87 -3.43 -7.53
N ALA A 91 -5.88 -4.25 -8.58
CA ALA A 91 -4.71 -4.42 -9.43
C ALA A 91 -4.40 -3.14 -10.23
N ILE A 92 -5.42 -2.41 -10.64
CA ILE A 92 -5.24 -1.11 -11.28
C ILE A 92 -4.50 -0.18 -10.32
N LEU A 93 -4.92 -0.14 -9.06
CA LEU A 93 -4.28 0.72 -8.08
C LEU A 93 -2.85 0.28 -7.79
N ALA A 94 -2.60 -1.02 -7.72
CA ALA A 94 -1.24 -1.51 -7.48
C ALA A 94 -0.31 -1.13 -8.62
N ALA A 95 -0.79 -1.19 -9.87
CA ALA A 95 0.01 -0.81 -11.02
C ALA A 95 0.24 0.70 -11.06
N TRP A 96 -0.79 1.47 -10.75
CA TRP A 96 -0.68 2.93 -10.78
C TRP A 96 0.29 3.46 -9.74
N TYR A 97 0.27 2.88 -8.55
CA TYR A 97 1.15 3.30 -7.46
C TYR A 97 2.45 2.48 -7.42
N SER A 98 2.98 2.13 -8.58
CA SER A 98 4.24 1.39 -8.67
C SER A 98 5.18 2.13 -9.59
N LYS A 99 6.42 1.68 -9.61
CA LYS A 99 7.40 2.24 -10.52
C LYS A 99 7.02 1.95 -11.97
N GLY A 100 6.16 0.97 -12.20
CA GLY A 100 5.68 0.65 -13.54
C GLY A 100 4.52 1.50 -14.01
N GLN A 101 4.15 2.55 -13.29
CA GLN A 101 3.10 3.47 -13.72
C GLN A 101 3.39 3.92 -15.15
N ASN A 102 2.44 3.93 -16.00
CA ASN A 102 2.59 4.32 -17.42
C ASN A 102 3.30 3.28 -18.28
N SER A 103 3.63 2.13 -17.74
CA SER A 103 4.18 1.04 -18.55
C SER A 103 3.07 0.11 -18.99
N SER A 104 3.32 -0.71 -20.01
CA SER A 104 2.32 -1.67 -20.46
C SER A 104 2.63 -3.03 -19.85
N GLY A 105 1.57 -3.79 -19.52
CA GLY A 105 1.74 -5.15 -19.03
C GLY A 105 2.45 -5.27 -17.71
N VAL A 106 2.18 -4.36 -16.78
CA VAL A 106 2.83 -4.40 -15.47
C VAL A 106 2.34 -5.63 -14.70
N PRO A 107 3.25 -6.50 -14.26
CA PRO A 107 2.82 -7.70 -13.53
C PRO A 107 2.46 -7.35 -12.09
N ILE A 108 1.27 -7.71 -11.68
CA ILE A 108 0.79 -7.47 -10.32
C ILE A 108 0.56 -8.82 -9.66
N ASP A 109 1.32 -9.10 -8.61
CA ASP A 109 1.16 -10.32 -7.84
C ASP A 109 0.10 -10.12 -6.79
N TYR A 110 -0.72 -11.13 -6.56
CA TYR A 110 -1.69 -11.08 -5.46
C TYR A 110 -1.77 -12.43 -4.77
N THR A 111 -1.96 -12.39 -3.47
CA THR A 111 -2.05 -13.59 -2.65
C THR A 111 -2.78 -13.23 -1.37
N LEU A 112 -3.08 -14.18 -0.53
CA LEU A 112 -3.68 -13.89 0.77
C LEU A 112 -2.61 -13.36 1.72
N ARG A 113 -3.03 -12.46 2.61
CA ARG A 113 -2.11 -11.86 3.58
C ARG A 113 -1.34 -12.93 4.37
N ARG A 114 -1.96 -14.07 4.65
CA ARG A 114 -1.29 -15.12 5.41
C ARG A 114 -0.02 -15.63 4.75
N TYR A 115 0.12 -15.45 3.44
CA TYR A 115 1.29 -15.91 2.71
C TYR A 115 2.34 -14.83 2.56
N VAL A 116 2.14 -13.66 3.16
CA VAL A 116 3.10 -12.56 3.11
C VAL A 116 3.85 -12.51 4.42
N LYS A 117 5.18 -12.58 4.35
CA LYS A 117 6.03 -12.61 5.53
C LYS A 117 7.04 -11.48 5.49
N LYS A 118 7.36 -10.95 6.64
CA LYS A 118 8.41 -9.96 6.74
C LYS A 118 9.60 -10.58 7.45
N PRO A 119 10.70 -10.88 6.72
CA PRO A 119 11.86 -11.48 7.34
C PRO A 119 12.45 -10.57 8.42
N GLY A 120 13.05 -11.16 9.45
CA GLY A 120 13.71 -10.39 10.49
C GLY A 120 14.81 -9.55 9.88
N GLY A 121 14.86 -8.29 10.25
CA GLY A 121 15.90 -7.39 9.73
C GLY A 121 15.61 -6.86 8.34
N ALA A 122 14.48 -7.17 7.73
CA ALA A 122 14.17 -6.66 6.41
C ALA A 122 13.86 -5.16 6.49
N ALA A 123 14.24 -4.44 5.44
CA ALA A 123 13.98 -3.01 5.36
C ALA A 123 12.47 -2.74 5.32
N PRO A 124 12.04 -1.54 5.70
CA PRO A 124 10.63 -1.20 5.62
C PRO A 124 10.06 -1.43 4.22
N GLY A 125 8.90 -2.02 4.15
CA GLY A 125 8.24 -2.32 2.88
C GLY A 125 8.68 -3.59 2.21
N MET A 126 9.75 -4.22 2.70
CA MET A 126 10.27 -5.45 2.09
C MET A 126 9.62 -6.67 2.68
N VAL A 127 9.06 -7.52 1.84
CA VAL A 127 8.40 -8.76 2.27
C VAL A 127 8.73 -9.87 1.30
N ILE A 128 8.48 -11.08 1.72
CA ILE A 128 8.50 -12.24 0.84
C ILE A 128 7.11 -12.86 0.87
N TYR A 129 6.71 -13.49 -0.21
CA TYR A 129 5.37 -14.06 -0.26
C TYR A 129 5.35 -15.28 -1.17
N THR A 130 4.31 -16.10 -0.97
CA THR A 130 4.15 -17.35 -1.73
C THR A 130 2.70 -17.48 -2.16
N ASN A 131 2.41 -18.50 -2.94
CA ASN A 131 1.06 -18.83 -3.42
C ASN A 131 0.44 -17.73 -4.26
N GLN A 132 1.26 -16.85 -4.81
CA GLN A 132 0.75 -15.72 -5.57
C GLN A 132 0.29 -16.12 -6.97
N ARG A 133 -0.62 -15.31 -7.48
CA ARG A 133 -1.01 -15.32 -8.87
C ARG A 133 -0.65 -13.96 -9.43
N THR A 134 -0.54 -13.85 -10.74
CA THR A 134 -0.10 -12.62 -11.37
C THR A 134 -1.10 -12.16 -12.41
N LEU A 135 -1.41 -10.86 -12.38
CA LEU A 135 -2.20 -10.21 -13.42
C LEU A 135 -1.30 -9.21 -14.13
N PHE A 136 -1.49 -9.05 -15.43
CA PHE A 136 -0.72 -8.08 -16.19
C PHE A 136 -1.61 -6.89 -16.52
N MET A 137 -1.22 -5.72 -16.05
CA MET A 137 -2.08 -4.53 -16.10
C MET A 137 -1.44 -3.42 -16.90
N THR A 138 -2.22 -2.78 -17.77
CA THR A 138 -1.82 -1.56 -18.45
C THR A 138 -2.84 -0.52 -18.03
N VAL A 139 -2.39 0.46 -17.26
CA VAL A 139 -3.29 1.35 -16.53
C VAL A 139 -3.00 2.80 -16.86
N SER A 140 -4.07 3.58 -17.04
CA SER A 140 -3.96 5.01 -17.26
C SER A 140 -4.62 5.74 -16.09
N GLU A 141 -4.40 7.04 -16.03
CA GLU A 141 -5.01 7.87 -14.99
C GLU A 141 -6.54 7.78 -15.03
N SER A 142 -7.10 7.67 -16.23
CA SER A 142 -8.56 7.59 -16.34
C SER A 142 -9.10 6.30 -15.72
N ASP A 143 -8.32 5.22 -15.76
CA ASP A 143 -8.74 3.97 -15.13
C ASP A 143 -8.82 4.15 -13.62
N VAL A 144 -7.85 4.86 -13.05
CA VAL A 144 -7.83 5.10 -11.61
C VAL A 144 -8.97 6.00 -11.20
N ARG A 145 -9.27 7.01 -12.01
CA ARG A 145 -10.35 7.94 -11.69
C ARG A 145 -11.72 7.31 -11.63
N LYS A 146 -11.89 6.17 -12.27
CA LYS A 146 -13.16 5.46 -12.23
C LYS A 146 -13.38 4.75 -10.90
N ILE A 147 -12.33 4.61 -10.09
CA ILE A 147 -12.43 3.96 -8.79
C ILE A 147 -12.68 5.06 -7.75
N GLN A 148 -13.66 4.86 -6.91
CA GLN A 148 -14.05 5.87 -5.94
C GLN A 148 -12.95 6.09 -4.90
N LEU A 149 -12.42 7.30 -4.84
CA LEU A 149 -11.46 7.66 -3.80
C LEU A 149 -12.26 8.16 -2.61
N VAL A 150 -12.14 7.48 -1.48
CA VAL A 150 -12.88 7.83 -0.28
C VAL A 150 -12.09 8.82 0.56
N GLU A 151 -10.78 8.58 0.67
CA GLU A 151 -9.95 9.44 1.51
C GLU A 151 -8.50 9.37 1.05
N GLU A 152 -7.87 10.52 0.91
CA GLU A 152 -6.45 10.55 0.57
C GLU A 152 -5.57 10.45 1.77
#